data_18fb1bed43c164a9cd43958cfc7b983d
#
_entry.id   18fb1bed43c164a9cd43958cfc7b983d
#
_cell.length_a   1.000
_cell.length_b   1.000
_cell.length_c   1.000
_cell.angle_alpha   90.00
_cell.angle_beta   90.00
_cell.angle_gamma   90.00
#
_symmetry.space_group_name_H-M   'P 1'
#
loop_
_entity.id
_entity.type
_entity.pdbx_description
1 polymer ?
#
loop_
_entity_poly.entity_id
_entity_poly.type
_entity_poly.pdbx_seq_one_letter_code
_entity_poly.pdbx_strand_id
1 'polypeptide(L)'
;MNTRRNRLMMGIGIALALVSLSVPGRAQERSEPTGRDLLTRSKRVLFLGDSITAAGQYVANFDAWLVTELKDQAPKLIDCGLSSETVSGLSEDGHAGGKFPRPDLAERLDRVLKAVQPDLVIACYGINCGIYLPFDESRFGKYQGGMKQLKATVEKAGAKFVVMTPPFYDDVRAPKNFSYNDVLDRFSDWLIGQRKEGWTVIDLHGPMTKAVRERRSTEPQFTVQPDGVHPNDAGHWFIAQQLIKWAGDEKSAAAESPKSLLAARQMPESLLPLVQQRMSVLRDAYVAAAGHLRPGVAKGLPVNEAEAKAEELSKQITTLVSGASK
;
A
#
# COMPACT_ATOMS: atom_id res chain seq x y z
N MET A 1 -7.96 91.46 -58.76
CA MET A 1 -6.93 90.41 -58.77
C MET A 1 -6.92 89.76 -57.39
N ASN A 2 -7.65 88.62 -57.24
CA ASN A 2 -7.83 87.94 -55.98
C ASN A 2 -7.56 86.45 -56.17
N THR A 3 -6.48 85.99 -55.58
CA THR A 3 -6.10 84.59 -55.52
C THR A 3 -6.67 83.95 -54.25
N ARG A 4 -7.63 83.01 -54.44
CA ARG A 4 -8.18 82.17 -53.37
C ARG A 4 -7.22 80.97 -53.16
N ARG A 5 -6.73 80.80 -51.91
CA ARG A 5 -5.97 79.64 -51.43
C ARG A 5 -6.97 78.62 -50.88
N ASN A 6 -7.05 77.45 -51.50
CA ASN A 6 -7.76 76.27 -50.97
C ASN A 6 -6.87 75.60 -49.91
N ARG A 7 -7.38 75.44 -48.71
CA ARG A 7 -6.82 74.60 -47.64
C ARG A 7 -7.47 73.22 -47.71
N LEU A 8 -6.62 72.24 -47.96
CA LEU A 8 -6.96 70.82 -47.87
C LEU A 8 -6.88 70.38 -46.42
N MET A 9 -7.98 69.97 -45.79
CA MET A 9 -7.98 69.35 -44.47
C MET A 9 -7.72 67.83 -44.62
N MET A 10 -6.57 67.38 -44.13
CA MET A 10 -6.22 65.96 -43.99
C MET A 10 -6.77 65.45 -42.67
N GLY A 11 -7.84 64.65 -42.70
CA GLY A 11 -8.38 63.93 -41.53
C GLY A 11 -7.50 62.73 -41.19
N ILE A 12 -6.90 62.73 -40.00
CA ILE A 12 -6.16 61.61 -39.47
C ILE A 12 -7.18 60.72 -38.74
N GLY A 13 -7.50 59.56 -39.34
CA GLY A 13 -8.28 58.52 -38.69
C GLY A 13 -7.37 57.69 -37.74
N ILE A 14 -7.63 57.78 -36.44
CA ILE A 14 -6.96 56.93 -35.45
C ILE A 14 -7.76 55.61 -35.41
N ALA A 15 -7.17 54.54 -35.95
CA ALA A 15 -7.70 53.21 -35.78
C ALA A 15 -7.26 52.68 -34.39
N LEU A 16 -8.23 52.55 -33.46
CA LEU A 16 -8.03 51.83 -32.21
C LEU A 16 -7.99 50.32 -32.48
N ALA A 17 -6.79 49.73 -32.44
CA ALA A 17 -6.62 48.28 -32.42
C ALA A 17 -6.94 47.75 -30.98
N LEU A 18 -8.07 47.09 -30.82
CA LEU A 18 -8.43 46.31 -29.63
C LEU A 18 -7.52 45.08 -29.58
N VAL A 19 -6.46 45.15 -28.77
CA VAL A 19 -5.65 43.99 -28.39
C VAL A 19 -6.42 43.20 -27.34
N SER A 20 -7.07 42.10 -27.78
CA SER A 20 -7.64 41.11 -26.88
C SER A 20 -6.52 40.39 -26.14
N LEU A 21 -6.24 40.78 -24.89
CA LEU A 21 -5.42 40.03 -23.96
C LEU A 21 -6.15 38.72 -23.59
N SER A 22 -5.83 37.63 -24.28
CA SER A 22 -6.21 36.29 -23.85
C SER A 22 -5.50 36.00 -22.53
N VAL A 23 -6.22 36.02 -21.41
CA VAL A 23 -5.77 35.55 -20.11
C VAL A 23 -5.48 34.04 -20.27
N PRO A 24 -4.24 33.57 -20.03
CA PRO A 24 -3.98 32.14 -20.07
C PRO A 24 -4.85 31.49 -19.00
N GLY A 25 -5.73 30.57 -19.42
CA GLY A 25 -6.57 29.81 -18.51
C GLY A 25 -5.66 29.17 -17.43
N ARG A 26 -5.95 29.51 -16.19
CA ARG A 26 -5.29 28.92 -15.03
C ARG A 26 -5.49 27.42 -15.15
N ALA A 27 -4.41 26.68 -15.46
CA ALA A 27 -4.44 25.24 -15.44
C ALA A 27 -4.95 24.83 -14.05
N GLN A 28 -6.10 24.18 -14.02
CA GLN A 28 -6.70 23.70 -12.78
C GLN A 28 -5.68 22.67 -12.23
N GLU A 29 -4.99 23.00 -11.16
CA GLU A 29 -4.13 22.05 -10.45
C GLU A 29 -4.98 20.85 -10.12
N ARG A 30 -4.76 19.75 -10.83
CA ARG A 30 -5.39 18.48 -10.51
C ARG A 30 -4.83 18.08 -9.16
N SER A 31 -5.63 18.20 -8.11
CA SER A 31 -5.28 17.65 -6.80
C SER A 31 -4.90 16.18 -6.97
N GLU A 32 -3.84 15.75 -6.33
CA GLU A 32 -3.44 14.33 -6.35
C GLU A 32 -4.62 13.46 -5.88
N PRO A 33 -4.83 12.30 -6.52
CA PRO A 33 -5.93 11.43 -6.15
C PRO A 33 -5.77 10.95 -4.70
N THR A 34 -6.85 11.00 -3.94
CA THR A 34 -6.90 10.48 -2.57
C THR A 34 -6.77 8.95 -2.57
N GLY A 35 -6.50 8.35 -1.41
CA GLY A 35 -6.50 6.90 -1.28
C GLY A 35 -7.84 6.27 -1.70
N ARG A 36 -8.96 6.92 -1.36
CA ARG A 36 -10.30 6.50 -1.81
C ARG A 36 -10.45 6.55 -3.33
N ASP A 37 -9.96 7.62 -3.97
CA ASP A 37 -10.00 7.74 -5.44
C ASP A 37 -9.20 6.62 -6.12
N LEU A 38 -8.04 6.29 -5.59
CA LEU A 38 -7.22 5.19 -6.11
C LEU A 38 -7.94 3.85 -5.97
N LEU A 39 -8.57 3.59 -4.83
CA LEU A 39 -9.32 2.35 -4.59
C LEU A 39 -10.54 2.23 -5.49
N THR A 40 -11.39 3.26 -5.59
CA THR A 40 -12.63 3.22 -6.39
C THR A 40 -12.39 3.15 -7.90
N ARG A 41 -11.23 3.63 -8.38
CA ARG A 41 -10.83 3.55 -9.79
C ARG A 41 -10.13 2.24 -10.14
N SER A 42 -9.76 1.43 -9.16
CA SER A 42 -9.08 0.16 -9.35
C SER A 42 -10.08 -0.99 -9.41
N LYS A 43 -9.83 -1.97 -10.27
CA LYS A 43 -10.53 -3.25 -10.27
C LYS A 43 -9.77 -4.30 -9.46
N ARG A 44 -8.44 -4.25 -9.52
CA ARG A 44 -7.53 -5.18 -8.83
C ARG A 44 -6.46 -4.39 -8.08
N VAL A 45 -6.35 -4.64 -6.79
CA VAL A 45 -5.32 -4.11 -5.91
C VAL A 45 -4.41 -5.24 -5.49
N LEU A 46 -3.14 -5.15 -5.84
CA LEU A 46 -2.11 -6.12 -5.47
C LEU A 46 -1.40 -5.67 -4.20
N PHE A 47 -1.32 -6.54 -3.21
CA PHE A 47 -0.46 -6.37 -2.05
C PHE A 47 0.84 -7.13 -2.25
N LEU A 48 1.98 -6.44 -2.08
CA LEU A 48 3.33 -7.00 -2.10
C LEU A 48 4.03 -6.76 -0.76
N GLY A 49 4.76 -7.75 -0.30
CA GLY A 49 5.49 -7.66 0.96
C GLY A 49 6.09 -9.02 1.36
N ASP A 50 6.59 -9.06 2.56
CA ASP A 50 7.23 -10.23 3.15
C ASP A 50 6.25 -11.14 3.91
N SER A 51 6.72 -11.82 4.99
CA SER A 51 5.90 -12.71 5.82
C SER A 51 4.70 -12.02 6.47
N ILE A 52 4.80 -10.73 6.79
CA ILE A 52 3.71 -9.97 7.41
C ILE A 52 2.56 -9.78 6.43
N THR A 53 2.87 -9.51 5.17
CA THR A 53 1.88 -9.47 4.07
C THR A 53 1.39 -10.87 3.75
N ALA A 54 2.28 -11.85 3.60
CA ALA A 54 1.93 -13.24 3.32
C ALA A 54 1.00 -13.88 4.37
N ALA A 55 1.01 -13.41 5.63
CA ALA A 55 0.03 -13.82 6.64
C ALA A 55 -1.40 -13.42 6.24
N GLY A 56 -1.55 -12.33 5.47
CA GLY A 56 -2.81 -11.89 4.87
C GLY A 56 -3.81 -11.25 5.82
N GLN A 57 -3.59 -11.30 7.13
CA GLN A 57 -4.60 -10.90 8.11
C GLN A 57 -4.91 -9.40 8.03
N TYR A 58 -3.92 -8.51 7.88
CA TYR A 58 -4.19 -7.08 7.75
C TYR A 58 -4.88 -6.77 6.40
N VAL A 59 -4.57 -7.53 5.35
CA VAL A 59 -5.23 -7.40 4.04
C VAL A 59 -6.70 -7.79 4.15
N ALA A 60 -7.03 -8.91 4.84
CA ALA A 60 -8.40 -9.33 5.08
C ALA A 60 -9.16 -8.33 5.99
N ASN A 61 -8.51 -7.78 7.02
CA ASN A 61 -9.10 -6.75 7.87
C ASN A 61 -9.43 -5.47 7.07
N PHE A 62 -8.54 -5.06 6.18
CA PHE A 62 -8.78 -3.94 5.27
C PHE A 62 -9.88 -4.26 4.25
N ASP A 63 -9.93 -5.50 3.74
CA ASP A 63 -10.97 -5.97 2.82
C ASP A 63 -12.36 -5.94 3.48
N ALA A 64 -12.47 -6.30 4.77
CA ALA A 64 -13.73 -6.21 5.52
C ALA A 64 -14.25 -4.75 5.61
N TRP A 65 -13.36 -3.78 5.85
CA TRP A 65 -13.72 -2.37 5.75
C TRP A 65 -14.12 -2.00 4.32
N LEU A 66 -13.32 -2.39 3.34
CA LEU A 66 -13.47 -2.01 1.94
C LEU A 66 -14.83 -2.42 1.37
N VAL A 67 -15.24 -3.69 1.57
CA VAL A 67 -16.53 -4.20 1.06
C VAL A 67 -17.73 -3.57 1.77
N THR A 68 -17.60 -3.17 3.02
CA THR A 68 -18.68 -2.50 3.76
C THR A 68 -18.78 -1.02 3.42
N GLU A 69 -17.67 -0.38 3.06
CA GLU A 69 -17.60 1.04 2.71
C GLU A 69 -17.90 1.32 1.24
N LEU A 70 -17.24 0.59 0.34
CA LEU A 70 -17.33 0.82 -1.11
C LEU A 70 -18.35 -0.07 -1.80
N LYS A 71 -18.84 -1.11 -1.13
CA LYS A 71 -19.86 -2.05 -1.65
C LYS A 71 -19.48 -2.54 -3.06
N ASP A 72 -20.33 -2.33 -4.04
CA ASP A 72 -20.13 -2.77 -5.43
C ASP A 72 -18.95 -2.07 -6.14
N GLN A 73 -18.43 -0.99 -5.55
CA GLN A 73 -17.23 -0.29 -6.06
C GLN A 73 -15.93 -0.81 -5.43
N ALA A 74 -16.00 -1.79 -4.51
CA ALA A 74 -14.82 -2.33 -3.87
C ALA A 74 -13.96 -3.12 -4.88
N PRO A 75 -12.66 -2.79 -5.03
CA PRO A 75 -11.77 -3.57 -5.86
C PRO A 75 -11.53 -4.96 -5.27
N LYS A 76 -11.14 -5.90 -6.13
CA LYS A 76 -10.63 -7.20 -5.69
C LYS A 76 -9.23 -7.05 -5.12
N LEU A 77 -9.01 -7.46 -3.88
CA LEU A 77 -7.68 -7.49 -3.27
C LEU A 77 -7.00 -8.83 -3.55
N ILE A 78 -5.75 -8.79 -3.98
CA ILE A 78 -4.91 -9.95 -4.25
C ILE A 78 -3.61 -9.78 -3.47
N ASP A 79 -3.39 -10.67 -2.52
CA ASP A 79 -2.17 -10.71 -1.73
C ASP A 79 -1.15 -11.60 -2.43
N CYS A 80 0.05 -11.09 -2.69
CA CYS A 80 1.19 -11.84 -3.18
C CYS A 80 2.43 -11.65 -2.29
N GLY A 81 2.24 -11.47 -0.98
CA GLY A 81 3.32 -11.48 0.00
C GLY A 81 4.08 -12.81 -0.02
N LEU A 82 5.39 -12.77 0.22
CA LEU A 82 6.25 -13.95 0.27
C LEU A 82 7.15 -13.91 1.50
N SER A 83 7.00 -14.89 2.38
CA SER A 83 7.76 -14.92 3.63
C SER A 83 9.27 -14.86 3.39
N SER A 84 9.96 -14.09 4.24
CA SER A 84 11.41 -13.81 4.21
C SER A 84 11.87 -12.92 3.05
N GLU A 85 11.00 -12.52 2.14
CA GLU A 85 11.36 -11.74 0.95
C GLU A 85 11.97 -10.38 1.30
N THR A 86 12.89 -9.94 0.46
CA THR A 86 13.49 -8.61 0.50
C THR A 86 13.34 -7.94 -0.86
N VAL A 87 13.26 -6.61 -0.86
CA VAL A 87 13.36 -5.80 -2.07
C VAL A 87 14.80 -5.39 -2.36
N SER A 88 15.69 -5.59 -1.38
CA SER A 88 17.11 -5.26 -1.46
C SER A 88 17.97 -6.34 -2.13
N GLY A 89 17.41 -7.53 -2.37
CA GLY A 89 18.15 -8.71 -2.83
C GLY A 89 19.17 -9.25 -1.82
N LEU A 90 19.12 -8.77 -0.56
CA LEU A 90 20.05 -9.18 0.49
C LEU A 90 19.51 -10.37 1.28
N SER A 91 20.46 -11.20 1.70
CA SER A 91 20.23 -12.27 2.67
C SER A 91 21.42 -12.32 3.63
N GLU A 92 21.15 -12.54 4.91
CA GLU A 92 22.17 -12.87 5.89
C GLU A 92 22.67 -14.30 5.71
N ASP A 93 23.93 -14.52 6.06
CA ASP A 93 24.49 -15.86 6.13
C ASP A 93 23.72 -16.70 7.16
N GLY A 94 23.45 -17.94 6.78
CA GLY A 94 22.71 -18.87 7.66
C GLY A 94 21.21 -18.59 7.75
N HIS A 95 20.60 -17.76 6.87
CA HIS A 95 19.15 -17.58 6.84
C HIS A 95 18.43 -18.96 6.83
N ALA A 96 17.34 -19.06 7.59
CA ALA A 96 16.56 -20.30 7.72
C ALA A 96 17.40 -21.53 8.12
N GLY A 97 18.46 -21.33 8.93
CA GLY A 97 19.41 -22.39 9.28
C GLY A 97 20.28 -22.86 8.10
N GLY A 98 20.56 -21.97 7.16
CA GLY A 98 21.35 -22.24 5.96
C GLY A 98 20.61 -23.01 4.85
N LYS A 99 19.29 -23.21 4.99
CA LYS A 99 18.51 -24.03 4.04
C LYS A 99 18.23 -23.30 2.72
N PHE A 100 18.07 -21.98 2.75
CA PHE A 100 17.85 -21.13 1.58
C PHE A 100 18.14 -19.67 1.92
N PRO A 101 18.57 -18.86 0.94
CA PRO A 101 18.71 -17.41 1.12
C PRO A 101 17.32 -16.74 1.14
N ARG A 102 17.26 -15.49 1.63
CA ARG A 102 16.04 -14.70 1.48
C ARG A 102 15.66 -14.55 0.03
N PRO A 103 14.38 -14.77 -0.33
CA PRO A 103 13.91 -14.48 -1.67
C PRO A 103 14.12 -13.00 -2.03
N ASP A 104 14.49 -12.75 -3.28
CA ASP A 104 14.55 -11.41 -3.87
C ASP A 104 13.27 -11.16 -4.67
N LEU A 105 12.54 -10.08 -4.37
CA LEU A 105 11.35 -9.71 -5.11
C LEU A 105 11.62 -9.57 -6.61
N ALA A 106 12.79 -9.03 -7.00
CA ALA A 106 13.14 -8.82 -8.40
C ALA A 106 13.08 -10.11 -9.23
N GLU A 107 13.31 -11.28 -8.59
CA GLU A 107 13.26 -12.59 -9.25
C GLU A 107 11.86 -12.93 -9.78
N ARG A 108 10.78 -12.50 -9.10
CA ARG A 108 9.39 -12.88 -9.45
C ARG A 108 8.48 -11.73 -9.83
N LEU A 109 8.87 -10.48 -9.65
CA LEU A 109 8.00 -9.30 -9.77
C LEU A 109 7.25 -9.24 -11.11
N ASP A 110 7.97 -9.42 -12.23
CA ASP A 110 7.34 -9.37 -13.56
C ASP A 110 6.28 -10.47 -13.75
N ARG A 111 6.53 -11.66 -13.20
CA ARG A 111 5.57 -12.77 -13.25
C ARG A 111 4.33 -12.50 -12.40
N VAL A 112 4.51 -11.90 -11.22
CA VAL A 112 3.39 -11.48 -10.37
C VAL A 112 2.54 -10.43 -11.07
N LEU A 113 3.16 -9.38 -11.61
CA LEU A 113 2.43 -8.31 -12.33
C LEU A 113 1.70 -8.86 -13.55
N LYS A 114 2.32 -9.75 -14.31
CA LYS A 114 1.69 -10.41 -15.46
C LYS A 114 0.50 -11.29 -15.05
N ALA A 115 0.62 -12.04 -13.95
CA ALA A 115 -0.45 -12.92 -13.48
C ALA A 115 -1.63 -12.14 -12.90
N VAL A 116 -1.37 -11.10 -12.10
CA VAL A 116 -2.39 -10.33 -11.40
C VAL A 116 -3.00 -9.24 -12.26
N GLN A 117 -2.22 -8.57 -13.10
CA GLN A 117 -2.62 -7.39 -13.89
C GLN A 117 -3.30 -6.33 -13.01
N PRO A 118 -2.59 -5.78 -12.00
CA PRO A 118 -3.18 -4.84 -11.06
C PRO A 118 -3.34 -3.44 -11.65
N ASP A 119 -4.33 -2.70 -11.16
CA ASP A 119 -4.47 -1.25 -11.38
C ASP A 119 -3.71 -0.44 -10.32
N LEU A 120 -3.58 -1.03 -9.13
CA LEU A 120 -2.91 -0.45 -7.97
C LEU A 120 -2.06 -1.51 -7.26
N VAL A 121 -0.84 -1.15 -6.90
CA VAL A 121 0.04 -1.96 -6.04
C VAL A 121 0.28 -1.23 -4.73
N ILE A 122 0.05 -1.92 -3.62
CA ILE A 122 0.38 -1.48 -2.27
C ILE A 122 1.51 -2.37 -1.76
N ALA A 123 2.69 -1.80 -1.53
CA ALA A 123 3.88 -2.55 -1.12
C ALA A 123 4.31 -2.21 0.31
N CYS A 124 4.73 -3.21 1.08
CA CYS A 124 5.29 -3.04 2.42
C CYS A 124 6.54 -3.91 2.56
N TYR A 125 7.71 -3.28 2.41
CA TYR A 125 9.03 -3.92 2.56
C TYR A 125 9.92 -3.10 3.48
N GLY A 126 10.85 -3.77 4.15
CA GLY A 126 11.87 -3.11 4.97
C GLY A 126 12.30 -3.96 6.15
N ILE A 127 11.37 -4.62 6.84
CA ILE A 127 11.67 -5.39 8.07
C ILE A 127 12.78 -6.43 7.85
N ASN A 128 12.82 -7.07 6.69
CA ASN A 128 13.86 -8.04 6.31
C ASN A 128 15.04 -7.40 5.57
N CYS A 129 14.86 -6.20 4.97
CA CYS A 129 15.82 -5.66 4.00
C CYS A 129 17.14 -5.18 4.63
N GLY A 130 17.14 -4.87 5.93
CA GLY A 130 18.35 -4.59 6.71
C GLY A 130 19.06 -5.86 7.20
N ILE A 131 18.51 -7.04 6.89
CA ILE A 131 19.00 -8.38 7.28
C ILE A 131 19.33 -8.50 8.78
N TYR A 132 18.60 -7.74 9.61
CA TYR A 132 18.71 -7.72 11.06
C TYR A 132 20.12 -7.40 11.60
N LEU A 133 20.90 -6.61 10.86
CA LEU A 133 22.21 -6.07 11.22
C LEU A 133 22.13 -4.56 11.52
N PRO A 134 23.14 -3.97 12.22
CA PRO A 134 23.21 -2.53 12.42
C PRO A 134 23.14 -1.76 11.10
N PHE A 135 22.79 -0.48 11.17
CA PHE A 135 22.72 0.35 9.97
C PHE A 135 24.04 0.35 9.17
N ASP A 136 23.90 0.31 7.84
CA ASP A 136 25.01 0.33 6.90
C ASP A 136 24.57 1.00 5.61
N GLU A 137 25.35 1.98 5.12
CA GLU A 137 25.02 2.77 3.95
C GLU A 137 24.91 1.94 2.66
N SER A 138 25.73 0.90 2.49
CA SER A 138 25.69 0.03 1.32
C SER A 138 24.39 -0.77 1.28
N ARG A 139 23.99 -1.35 2.42
CA ARG A 139 22.70 -2.07 2.55
C ARG A 139 21.53 -1.13 2.37
N PHE A 140 21.62 0.09 2.90
CA PHE A 140 20.61 1.12 2.70
C PHE A 140 20.49 1.48 1.21
N GLY A 141 21.60 1.68 0.52
CA GLY A 141 21.62 1.94 -0.93
C GLY A 141 20.94 0.82 -1.73
N LYS A 142 21.13 -0.45 -1.34
CA LYS A 142 20.44 -1.59 -1.98
C LYS A 142 18.93 -1.57 -1.72
N TYR A 143 18.49 -1.23 -0.50
CA TYR A 143 17.07 -1.04 -0.19
C TYR A 143 16.46 0.07 -1.07
N GLN A 144 17.11 1.23 -1.11
CA GLN A 144 16.66 2.35 -1.94
C GLN A 144 16.58 1.98 -3.42
N GLY A 145 17.61 1.30 -3.94
CA GLY A 145 17.66 0.81 -5.33
C GLY A 145 16.50 -0.14 -5.63
N GLY A 146 16.28 -1.12 -4.77
CA GLY A 146 15.20 -2.09 -4.91
C GLY A 146 13.80 -1.44 -4.88
N MET A 147 13.56 -0.49 -3.97
CA MET A 147 12.28 0.24 -3.91
C MET A 147 12.04 1.10 -5.16
N LYS A 148 13.08 1.78 -5.67
CA LYS A 148 12.99 2.55 -6.93
C LYS A 148 12.68 1.63 -8.11
N GLN A 149 13.36 0.48 -8.18
CA GLN A 149 13.11 -0.51 -9.23
C GLN A 149 11.70 -1.07 -9.16
N LEU A 150 11.22 -1.43 -7.95
CA LEU A 150 9.85 -1.90 -7.73
C LEU A 150 8.84 -0.87 -8.28
N LYS A 151 8.93 0.39 -7.86
CA LYS A 151 8.05 1.46 -8.36
C LYS A 151 8.10 1.57 -9.88
N ALA A 152 9.29 1.67 -10.46
CA ALA A 152 9.45 1.81 -11.90
C ALA A 152 8.84 0.62 -12.68
N THR A 153 9.01 -0.61 -12.17
CA THR A 153 8.44 -1.82 -12.80
C THR A 153 6.93 -1.85 -12.71
N VAL A 154 6.35 -1.47 -11.57
CA VAL A 154 4.90 -1.36 -11.37
C VAL A 154 4.29 -0.32 -12.31
N GLU A 155 4.88 0.88 -12.38
CA GLU A 155 4.38 1.95 -13.23
C GLU A 155 4.54 1.63 -14.73
N LYS A 156 5.62 0.96 -15.11
CA LYS A 156 5.80 0.45 -16.48
C LYS A 156 4.73 -0.59 -16.85
N ALA A 157 4.25 -1.37 -15.90
CA ALA A 157 3.13 -2.30 -16.10
C ALA A 157 1.76 -1.59 -16.15
N GLY A 158 1.69 -0.27 -15.96
CA GLY A 158 0.47 0.54 -16.03
C GLY A 158 -0.27 0.70 -14.70
N ALA A 159 0.25 0.12 -13.61
CA ALA A 159 -0.36 0.23 -12.29
C ALA A 159 0.09 1.48 -11.53
N LYS A 160 -0.76 1.98 -10.62
CA LYS A 160 -0.36 2.97 -9.61
C LYS A 160 0.42 2.30 -8.50
N PHE A 161 1.33 3.06 -7.88
CA PHE A 161 2.18 2.56 -6.81
C PHE A 161 1.96 3.30 -5.50
N VAL A 162 1.72 2.56 -4.44
CA VAL A 162 1.64 3.03 -3.06
C VAL A 162 2.60 2.20 -2.23
N VAL A 163 3.33 2.84 -1.33
CA VAL A 163 4.25 2.14 -0.43
C VAL A 163 3.91 2.46 1.03
N MET A 164 3.99 1.45 1.88
CA MET A 164 3.96 1.60 3.33
C MET A 164 5.39 1.58 3.87
N THR A 165 5.69 2.44 4.86
CA THR A 165 6.93 2.28 5.62
C THR A 165 6.93 0.94 6.34
N PRO A 166 8.10 0.32 6.61
CA PRO A 166 8.14 -0.96 7.32
C PRO A 166 7.48 -0.86 8.69
N PRO A 167 6.93 -1.96 9.22
CA PRO A 167 6.43 -1.97 10.58
C PRO A 167 7.58 -1.77 11.60
N PHE A 168 7.21 -1.46 12.81
CA PHE A 168 8.10 -1.43 13.97
C PHE A 168 8.74 -2.81 14.23
N TYR A 169 9.96 -2.82 14.79
CA TYR A 169 10.61 -4.03 15.33
C TYR A 169 10.58 -3.99 16.86
N ASP A 170 10.13 -5.06 17.50
CA ASP A 170 10.03 -5.10 18.96
C ASP A 170 11.32 -5.57 19.62
N ASP A 171 12.25 -4.63 19.86
CA ASP A 171 13.54 -4.89 20.52
C ASP A 171 13.38 -5.48 21.94
N VAL A 172 12.21 -5.30 22.60
CA VAL A 172 11.94 -5.88 23.92
C VAL A 172 11.67 -7.38 23.79
N ARG A 173 11.05 -7.82 22.71
CA ARG A 173 10.72 -9.23 22.45
C ARG A 173 11.85 -9.99 21.77
N ALA A 174 12.60 -9.32 20.91
CA ALA A 174 13.75 -9.90 20.23
C ALA A 174 14.98 -8.99 20.39
N PRO A 175 15.58 -8.94 21.57
CA PRO A 175 16.65 -8.01 21.90
C PRO A 175 17.91 -8.29 21.07
N LYS A 176 18.57 -7.22 20.69
CA LYS A 176 19.88 -7.21 20.03
C LYS A 176 20.84 -6.32 20.83
N ASN A 177 22.13 -6.36 20.52
CA ASN A 177 23.11 -5.43 21.09
C ASN A 177 23.08 -4.03 20.43
N PHE A 178 22.09 -3.77 19.58
CA PHE A 178 21.79 -2.49 18.92
C PHE A 178 20.28 -2.39 18.70
N SER A 179 19.76 -1.18 18.46
CA SER A 179 18.37 -1.00 18.04
C SER A 179 18.20 -1.27 16.55
N TYR A 180 17.39 -2.28 16.20
CA TYR A 180 17.06 -2.49 14.78
C TYR A 180 16.09 -1.43 14.25
N ASN A 181 15.35 -0.76 15.13
CA ASN A 181 14.52 0.37 14.74
C ASN A 181 15.33 1.54 14.19
N ASP A 182 16.62 1.73 14.59
CA ASP A 182 17.48 2.74 13.97
C ASP A 182 17.66 2.53 12.46
N VAL A 183 17.62 1.28 12.00
CA VAL A 183 17.64 0.92 10.59
C VAL A 183 16.30 1.23 9.95
N LEU A 184 15.21 0.83 10.60
CA LEU A 184 13.84 1.00 10.11
C LEU A 184 13.40 2.47 10.11
N ASP A 185 13.85 3.27 11.09
CA ASP A 185 13.67 4.72 11.13
C ASP A 185 14.26 5.37 9.85
N ARG A 186 15.52 5.03 9.50
CA ARG A 186 16.18 5.58 8.30
C ARG A 186 15.50 5.14 7.01
N PHE A 187 15.02 3.88 6.95
CA PHE A 187 14.25 3.39 5.81
C PHE A 187 12.93 4.15 5.67
N SER A 188 12.25 4.36 6.79
CA SER A 188 10.97 5.06 6.85
C SER A 188 11.11 6.54 6.51
N ASP A 189 12.10 7.23 7.08
CA ASP A 189 12.38 8.64 6.82
C ASP A 189 12.68 8.87 5.33
N TRP A 190 13.48 7.97 4.74
CA TRP A 190 13.76 8.05 3.31
C TRP A 190 12.49 7.86 2.47
N LEU A 191 11.65 6.86 2.77
CA LEU A 191 10.38 6.66 2.06
C LEU A 191 9.46 7.87 2.20
N ILE A 192 9.31 8.42 3.41
CA ILE A 192 8.52 9.63 3.67
C ILE A 192 9.07 10.81 2.85
N GLY A 193 10.39 10.92 2.76
CA GLY A 193 11.06 11.92 1.92
C GLY A 193 10.70 11.80 0.45
N GLN A 194 10.42 10.59 -0.07
CA GLN A 194 10.02 10.38 -1.46
C GLN A 194 8.64 11.00 -1.81
N ARG A 195 7.84 11.42 -0.83
CA ARG A 195 6.61 12.19 -1.09
C ARG A 195 6.90 13.45 -1.92
N LYS A 196 8.07 14.07 -1.73
CA LYS A 196 8.52 15.24 -2.52
C LYS A 196 8.81 14.89 -3.97
N GLU A 197 9.07 13.61 -4.25
CA GLU A 197 9.29 13.04 -5.58
C GLU A 197 8.01 12.42 -6.17
N GLY A 198 6.84 12.74 -5.60
CA GLY A 198 5.55 12.28 -6.08
C GLY A 198 5.21 10.82 -5.71
N TRP A 199 5.89 10.23 -4.71
CA TRP A 199 5.49 8.91 -4.22
C TRP A 199 4.31 9.01 -3.27
N THR A 200 3.35 8.10 -3.40
CA THR A 200 2.31 7.92 -2.38
C THR A 200 2.84 7.01 -1.29
N VAL A 201 3.11 7.57 -0.12
CA VAL A 201 3.71 6.87 1.03
C VAL A 201 2.78 6.91 2.22
N ILE A 202 2.43 5.72 2.74
CA ILE A 202 1.69 5.53 3.99
C ILE A 202 2.71 5.33 5.11
N ASP A 203 2.73 6.21 6.09
CA ASP A 203 3.56 6.03 7.28
C ASP A 203 2.90 5.01 8.22
N LEU A 204 3.53 3.85 8.35
CA LEU A 204 3.18 2.80 9.30
C LEU A 204 4.13 2.82 10.50
N HIS A 205 5.43 3.01 10.25
CA HIS A 205 6.49 2.89 11.25
C HIS A 205 6.32 3.86 12.42
N GLY A 206 6.22 5.14 12.10
CA GLY A 206 6.12 6.20 13.10
C GLY A 206 4.90 6.03 14.02
N PRO A 207 3.66 5.95 13.48
CA PRO A 207 2.47 5.71 14.27
C PRO A 207 2.50 4.42 15.09
N MET A 208 3.04 3.31 14.56
CA MET A 208 3.12 2.03 15.27
C MET A 208 4.10 2.09 16.43
N THR A 209 5.29 2.65 16.20
CA THR A 209 6.31 2.88 17.23
C THR A 209 5.76 3.75 18.36
N LYS A 210 5.06 4.84 18.02
CA LYS A 210 4.43 5.74 18.98
C LYS A 210 3.38 5.00 19.82
N ALA A 211 2.45 4.30 19.18
CA ALA A 211 1.36 3.59 19.87
C ALA A 211 1.89 2.53 20.84
N VAL A 212 2.91 1.76 20.44
CA VAL A 212 3.53 0.74 21.32
C VAL A 212 4.23 1.41 22.51
N ARG A 213 4.99 2.49 22.29
CA ARG A 213 5.68 3.22 23.37
C ARG A 213 4.69 3.84 24.36
N GLU A 214 3.63 4.47 23.88
CA GLU A 214 2.58 5.04 24.71
C GLU A 214 1.89 3.97 25.56
N ARG A 215 1.52 2.84 24.98
CA ARG A 215 0.87 1.75 25.71
C ARG A 215 1.79 1.15 26.78
N ARG A 216 3.09 1.04 26.50
CA ARG A 216 4.09 0.53 27.45
C ARG A 216 4.31 1.42 28.67
N SER A 217 3.91 2.69 28.63
CA SER A 217 3.97 3.56 29.80
C SER A 217 3.06 3.08 30.93
N THR A 218 1.97 2.38 30.62
CA THR A 218 1.00 1.80 31.57
C THR A 218 1.04 0.28 31.59
N GLU A 219 1.42 -0.36 30.50
CA GLU A 219 1.52 -1.82 30.35
C GLU A 219 2.91 -2.22 29.83
N PRO A 220 3.95 -2.29 30.69
CA PRO A 220 5.34 -2.50 30.25
C PRO A 220 5.56 -3.71 29.34
N GLN A 221 4.71 -4.75 29.47
CA GLN A 221 4.78 -5.97 28.68
C GLN A 221 3.91 -5.96 27.40
N PHE A 222 3.29 -4.83 27.10
CA PHE A 222 2.47 -4.72 25.87
C PHE A 222 3.32 -4.97 24.63
N THR A 223 2.79 -5.74 23.70
CA THR A 223 3.40 -5.95 22.37
C THR A 223 2.33 -6.21 21.32
N VAL A 224 2.63 -5.77 20.12
CA VAL A 224 1.89 -6.13 18.91
C VAL A 224 2.68 -7.08 18.00
N GLN A 225 3.90 -7.46 18.42
CA GLN A 225 4.83 -8.35 17.71
C GLN A 225 5.52 -9.30 18.72
N PRO A 226 4.85 -10.41 19.10
CA PRO A 226 5.32 -11.29 20.19
C PRO A 226 6.70 -11.91 20.00
N ASP A 227 7.14 -12.11 18.76
CA ASP A 227 8.46 -12.61 18.39
C ASP A 227 9.44 -11.51 17.94
N GLY A 228 9.04 -10.25 18.09
CA GLY A 228 9.81 -9.08 17.69
C GLY A 228 9.57 -8.61 16.25
N VAL A 229 9.00 -9.45 15.40
CA VAL A 229 8.84 -9.22 13.95
C VAL A 229 7.39 -9.32 13.48
N HIS A 230 6.72 -10.43 13.80
CA HIS A 230 5.40 -10.74 13.25
C HIS A 230 4.27 -10.19 14.10
N PRO A 231 3.37 -9.39 13.51
CA PRO A 231 2.22 -8.86 14.23
C PRO A 231 1.29 -9.95 14.74
N ASN A 232 0.75 -9.75 15.95
CA ASN A 232 -0.45 -10.45 16.43
C ASN A 232 -1.72 -9.79 15.85
N ASP A 233 -2.90 -10.23 16.28
CA ASP A 233 -4.18 -9.71 15.80
C ASP A 233 -4.29 -8.17 15.94
N ALA A 234 -3.84 -7.62 17.07
CA ALA A 234 -3.83 -6.18 17.32
C ALA A 234 -2.86 -5.45 16.38
N GLY A 235 -1.68 -6.04 16.13
CA GLY A 235 -0.70 -5.49 15.19
C GLY A 235 -1.20 -5.52 13.75
N HIS A 236 -1.82 -6.61 13.31
CA HIS A 236 -2.45 -6.68 11.99
C HIS A 236 -3.60 -5.68 11.85
N TRP A 237 -4.41 -5.51 12.90
CA TRP A 237 -5.45 -4.49 12.89
C TRP A 237 -4.85 -3.08 12.78
N PHE A 238 -3.78 -2.81 13.52
CA PHE A 238 -3.10 -1.51 13.45
C PHE A 238 -2.63 -1.19 12.01
N ILE A 239 -2.07 -2.18 11.30
CA ILE A 239 -1.67 -2.00 9.89
C ILE A 239 -2.89 -1.68 9.02
N ALA A 240 -4.00 -2.41 9.18
CA ALA A 240 -5.24 -2.15 8.46
C ALA A 240 -5.80 -0.75 8.75
N GLN A 241 -5.72 -0.27 9.99
CA GLN A 241 -6.12 1.08 10.37
C GLN A 241 -5.36 2.17 9.59
N GLN A 242 -4.03 1.98 9.32
CA GLN A 242 -3.28 2.96 8.53
C GLN A 242 -3.75 2.99 7.06
N LEU A 243 -4.14 1.86 6.49
CA LEU A 243 -4.75 1.79 5.16
C LEU A 243 -6.13 2.47 5.13
N ILE A 244 -6.95 2.26 6.15
CA ILE A 244 -8.27 2.89 6.29
C ILE A 244 -8.13 4.42 6.43
N LYS A 245 -7.17 4.90 7.23
CA LYS A 245 -6.84 6.33 7.34
C LYS A 245 -6.38 6.92 6.01
N TRP A 246 -5.48 6.23 5.31
CA TRP A 246 -5.05 6.66 3.99
C TRP A 246 -6.21 6.74 2.99
N ALA A 247 -7.20 5.87 3.11
CA ALA A 247 -8.44 5.93 2.34
C ALA A 247 -9.40 7.06 2.77
N GLY A 248 -9.07 7.81 3.83
CA GLY A 248 -9.82 8.98 4.30
C GLY A 248 -10.95 8.67 5.28
N ASP A 249 -10.97 7.49 5.91
CA ASP A 249 -11.98 7.12 6.92
C ASP A 249 -11.37 7.02 8.33
N GLU A 250 -11.05 8.19 8.90
CA GLU A 250 -10.52 8.31 10.26
C GLU A 250 -11.45 7.69 11.33
N LYS A 251 -12.78 7.80 11.11
CA LYS A 251 -13.78 7.29 12.06
C LYS A 251 -13.70 5.77 12.15
N SER A 252 -13.68 5.08 11.02
CA SER A 252 -13.55 3.62 10.98
C SER A 252 -12.18 3.15 11.46
N ALA A 253 -11.13 3.89 11.15
CA ALA A 253 -9.78 3.60 11.63
C ALA A 253 -9.61 3.74 13.14
N ALA A 254 -10.51 4.46 13.83
CA ALA A 254 -10.50 4.58 15.29
C ALA A 254 -11.16 3.38 16.00
N ALA A 255 -11.75 2.42 15.29
CA ALA A 255 -12.32 1.23 15.91
C ALA A 255 -11.22 0.37 16.60
N GLU A 256 -11.55 -0.21 17.75
CA GLU A 256 -10.57 -0.99 18.56
C GLU A 256 -10.16 -2.32 17.89
N SER A 257 -11.04 -2.86 17.05
CA SER A 257 -10.83 -4.16 16.39
C SER A 257 -11.65 -4.25 15.09
N PRO A 258 -11.34 -5.21 14.19
CA PRO A 258 -12.21 -5.48 13.04
C PRO A 258 -13.65 -5.80 13.43
N LYS A 259 -13.86 -6.49 14.57
CA LYS A 259 -15.19 -6.81 15.09
C LYS A 259 -15.94 -5.55 15.52
N SER A 260 -15.26 -4.63 16.24
CA SER A 260 -15.85 -3.35 16.65
C SER A 260 -16.20 -2.49 15.43
N LEU A 261 -15.37 -2.50 14.39
CA LEU A 261 -15.68 -1.86 13.12
C LEU A 261 -16.97 -2.41 12.51
N LEU A 262 -17.08 -3.73 12.39
CA LEU A 262 -18.26 -4.37 11.82
C LEU A 262 -19.52 -4.11 12.66
N ALA A 263 -19.42 -4.20 13.98
CA ALA A 263 -20.53 -3.89 14.89
C ALA A 263 -21.01 -2.43 14.72
N ALA A 264 -20.09 -1.46 14.63
CA ALA A 264 -20.43 -0.06 14.39
C ALA A 264 -21.13 0.18 13.04
N ARG A 265 -20.92 -0.71 12.07
CA ARG A 265 -21.55 -0.71 10.75
C ARG A 265 -22.77 -1.63 10.67
N GLN A 266 -23.19 -2.23 11.78
CA GLN A 266 -24.30 -3.20 11.85
C GLN A 266 -24.07 -4.44 10.96
N MET A 267 -22.81 -4.80 10.72
CA MET A 267 -22.41 -5.97 9.93
C MET A 267 -22.17 -7.18 10.81
N PRO A 268 -22.55 -8.39 10.36
CA PRO A 268 -22.30 -9.61 11.13
C PRO A 268 -20.82 -9.97 11.17
N GLU A 269 -20.33 -10.49 12.30
CA GLU A 269 -18.93 -10.96 12.44
C GLU A 269 -18.57 -12.08 11.45
N SER A 270 -19.56 -12.83 10.95
CA SER A 270 -19.36 -13.86 9.91
C SER A 270 -18.80 -13.32 8.59
N LEU A 271 -18.76 -11.99 8.41
CA LEU A 271 -18.10 -11.36 7.27
C LEU A 271 -16.57 -11.58 7.30
N LEU A 272 -15.93 -11.52 8.48
CA LEU A 272 -14.47 -11.65 8.61
C LEU A 272 -13.93 -12.97 8.06
N PRO A 273 -14.43 -14.15 8.44
CA PRO A 273 -13.94 -15.40 7.89
C PRO A 273 -14.17 -15.54 6.39
N LEU A 274 -15.21 -14.93 5.81
CA LEU A 274 -15.46 -14.99 4.37
C LEU A 274 -14.42 -14.17 3.59
N VAL A 275 -14.13 -12.94 4.01
CA VAL A 275 -13.08 -12.11 3.37
C VAL A 275 -11.70 -12.74 3.55
N GLN A 276 -11.42 -13.33 4.72
CA GLN A 276 -10.16 -14.03 4.96
C GLN A 276 -10.01 -15.27 4.07
N GLN A 277 -11.07 -16.05 3.90
CA GLN A 277 -11.07 -17.22 3.01
C GLN A 277 -10.87 -16.80 1.56
N ARG A 278 -11.57 -15.75 1.09
CA ARG A 278 -11.41 -15.19 -0.25
C ARG A 278 -9.97 -14.75 -0.50
N MET A 279 -9.40 -13.96 0.42
CA MET A 279 -8.01 -13.51 0.35
C MET A 279 -7.05 -14.70 0.28
N SER A 280 -7.18 -15.70 1.16
CA SER A 280 -6.27 -16.85 1.22
C SER A 280 -6.30 -17.70 -0.05
N VAL A 281 -7.50 -17.96 -0.60
CA VAL A 281 -7.67 -18.72 -1.85
C VAL A 281 -6.97 -18.02 -3.02
N LEU A 282 -7.14 -16.71 -3.16
CA LEU A 282 -6.50 -15.93 -4.22
C LEU A 282 -4.99 -15.83 -3.99
N ARG A 283 -4.53 -15.55 -2.76
CA ARG A 283 -3.10 -15.49 -2.42
C ARG A 283 -2.37 -16.75 -2.84
N ASP A 284 -2.84 -17.90 -2.36
CA ASP A 284 -2.15 -19.18 -2.58
C ASP A 284 -2.08 -19.51 -4.08
N ALA A 285 -3.15 -19.23 -4.83
CA ALA A 285 -3.19 -19.44 -6.27
C ALA A 285 -2.24 -18.52 -7.05
N TYR A 286 -2.27 -17.21 -6.76
CA TYR A 286 -1.45 -16.25 -7.51
C TYR A 286 0.03 -16.33 -7.14
N VAL A 287 0.37 -16.60 -5.87
CA VAL A 287 1.75 -16.85 -5.46
C VAL A 287 2.31 -18.09 -6.15
N ALA A 288 1.55 -19.18 -6.19
CA ALA A 288 1.94 -20.41 -6.88
C ALA A 288 2.08 -20.20 -8.39
N ALA A 289 1.14 -19.49 -9.04
CA ALA A 289 1.16 -19.23 -10.47
C ALA A 289 2.32 -18.32 -10.91
N ALA A 290 2.65 -17.32 -10.09
CA ALA A 290 3.81 -16.46 -10.34
C ALA A 290 5.13 -17.23 -10.19
N GLY A 291 5.14 -18.27 -9.36
CA GLY A 291 6.35 -19.01 -9.02
C GLY A 291 7.32 -18.22 -8.15
N HIS A 292 8.12 -18.90 -7.38
CA HIS A 292 9.12 -18.33 -6.49
C HIS A 292 10.16 -19.38 -6.08
N LEU A 293 11.32 -18.94 -5.59
CA LEU A 293 12.41 -19.83 -5.16
C LEU A 293 12.33 -20.23 -3.67
N ARG A 294 11.35 -19.69 -2.90
CA ARG A 294 11.20 -20.02 -1.49
C ARG A 294 10.61 -21.41 -1.29
N PRO A 295 11.28 -22.32 -0.56
CA PRO A 295 10.70 -23.62 -0.23
C PRO A 295 9.59 -23.51 0.84
N GLY A 296 8.74 -24.54 0.93
CA GLY A 296 7.74 -24.68 2.00
C GLY A 296 6.53 -23.74 1.88
N VAL A 297 6.29 -23.15 0.71
CA VAL A 297 5.05 -22.41 0.42
C VAL A 297 4.00 -23.37 -0.11
N ALA A 298 2.76 -23.22 0.36
CA ALA A 298 1.64 -24.06 -0.07
C ALA A 298 1.39 -23.93 -1.59
N LYS A 299 1.05 -25.04 -2.21
CA LYS A 299 0.56 -25.02 -3.59
C LYS A 299 -0.89 -24.56 -3.59
N GLY A 300 -1.16 -23.46 -4.28
CA GLY A 300 -2.52 -22.97 -4.47
C GLY A 300 -3.31 -23.80 -5.50
N LEU A 301 -4.60 -23.51 -5.59
CA LEU A 301 -5.44 -23.96 -6.69
C LEU A 301 -4.95 -23.34 -8.02
N PRO A 302 -5.27 -23.94 -9.19
CA PRO A 302 -5.19 -23.24 -10.46
C PRO A 302 -5.93 -21.89 -10.38
N VAL A 303 -5.37 -20.84 -10.99
CA VAL A 303 -5.91 -19.47 -10.84
C VAL A 303 -7.38 -19.38 -11.25
N ASN A 304 -7.79 -20.05 -12.32
CA ASN A 304 -9.19 -20.07 -12.76
C ASN A 304 -10.14 -20.70 -11.73
N GLU A 305 -9.72 -21.73 -11.03
CA GLU A 305 -10.50 -22.39 -9.97
C GLU A 305 -10.57 -21.50 -8.71
N ALA A 306 -9.43 -20.88 -8.36
CA ALA A 306 -9.35 -19.94 -7.25
C ALA A 306 -10.24 -18.72 -7.49
N GLU A 307 -10.23 -18.17 -8.70
CA GLU A 307 -11.09 -17.04 -9.09
C GLU A 307 -12.58 -17.41 -9.03
N ALA A 308 -12.96 -18.62 -9.49
CA ALA A 308 -14.34 -19.10 -9.40
C ALA A 308 -14.79 -19.22 -7.93
N LYS A 309 -13.94 -19.78 -7.07
CA LYS A 309 -14.22 -19.89 -5.63
C LYS A 309 -14.28 -18.52 -4.94
N ALA A 310 -13.39 -17.61 -5.31
CA ALA A 310 -13.41 -16.24 -4.80
C ALA A 310 -14.66 -15.47 -5.22
N GLU A 311 -15.18 -15.72 -6.43
CA GLU A 311 -16.43 -15.14 -6.91
C GLU A 311 -17.63 -15.66 -6.10
N GLU A 312 -17.67 -16.96 -5.78
CA GLU A 312 -18.70 -17.53 -4.92
C GLU A 312 -18.68 -16.90 -3.52
N LEU A 313 -17.50 -16.75 -2.92
CA LEU A 313 -17.34 -16.06 -1.63
C LEU A 313 -17.75 -14.59 -1.73
N SER A 314 -17.46 -13.92 -2.84
CA SER A 314 -17.86 -12.53 -3.07
C SER A 314 -19.38 -12.36 -3.11
N LYS A 315 -20.11 -13.31 -3.70
CA LYS A 315 -21.59 -13.32 -3.66
C LYS A 315 -22.14 -13.46 -2.24
N GLN A 316 -21.54 -14.33 -1.42
CA GLN A 316 -21.91 -14.49 -0.01
C GLN A 316 -21.64 -13.19 0.77
N ILE A 317 -20.46 -12.55 0.57
CA ILE A 317 -20.09 -11.27 1.17
C ILE A 317 -21.09 -10.20 0.77
N THR A 318 -21.42 -10.06 -0.52
CA THR A 318 -22.37 -9.07 -1.02
C THR A 318 -23.76 -9.27 -0.41
N THR A 319 -24.19 -10.52 -0.25
CA THR A 319 -25.49 -10.83 0.39
C THR A 319 -25.52 -10.35 1.84
N LEU A 320 -24.45 -10.59 2.61
CA LEU A 320 -24.35 -10.11 4.00
C LEU A 320 -24.34 -8.58 4.08
N VAL A 321 -23.54 -7.92 3.23
CA VAL A 321 -23.42 -6.45 3.21
C VAL A 321 -24.73 -5.80 2.80
N SER A 322 -25.45 -6.34 1.81
CA SER A 322 -26.73 -5.80 1.35
C SER A 322 -27.89 -6.09 2.31
N GLY A 323 -27.86 -7.24 2.99
CA GLY A 323 -28.87 -7.62 3.98
C GLY A 323 -28.89 -6.77 5.24
N ALA A 324 -27.71 -6.31 5.67
CA ALA A 324 -27.55 -5.45 6.84
C ALA A 324 -27.93 -3.98 6.57
N SER A 325 -28.11 -3.58 5.29
CA SER A 325 -28.50 -2.22 4.90
C SER A 325 -30.03 -2.02 4.85
N LYS A 326 -30.82 -3.03 5.24
CA LYS A 326 -32.29 -2.98 5.37
C LYS A 326 -32.69 -2.92 6.83
#